data_3c0837c7baa631f3ce30d13f701b8baf
#
_entry.id   3c0837c7baa631f3ce30d13f701b8baf
#
_cell.length_a   1.000
_cell.length_b   1.000
_cell.length_c   1.000
_cell.angle_alpha   90.00
_cell.angle_beta   90.00
_cell.angle_gamma   90.00
#
_symmetry.space_group_name_H-M   'P 1'
#
loop_
_entity.id
_entity.type
_entity.pdbx_description
1 polymer ?
#
loop_
_entity_poly.entity_id
_entity_poly.type
_entity_poly.pdbx_seq_one_letter_code
_entity_poly.pdbx_strand_id
1 'polypeptide(L)'
;MNHLPGEELKASIALIPNKPGVYEFYDANQKILYVGKAKKLKKRVQSYFQKEQSSARLKLLVKKITSIEFTTVESDQEAFLLENNLIKEHQPKYNIQLKDDKSYPYIVIRNEPIPRLYITRKKVQDGSEYFGPYTGIKHVRAILNLARELYPLRTCKLDLSPDKINQRKYKVCLEYHIGNCLAPCTGGQSASDYHEGIDTIRKILEGKTSNIIDALIERRNQATQELNFELAHDYQKKIEKIQEFRKPSLVENLGIEKADVYQIIHKENGSAIHHIKIREFSIIFSTINQVIPKLHEDDEELLLQAVRKFTMVQPLEVIPPIIAPIDLDFPFAPVIVPERGEKTGYFL
;
A
#
# COMPACT_ATOMS: atom_id res chain seq x y z
N MET A 1 24.18 31.16 18.04
CA MET A 1 23.23 32.01 18.80
C MET A 1 21.91 31.26 18.83
N ASN A 2 21.45 30.79 19.98
CA ASN A 2 20.16 30.17 20.15
C ASN A 2 19.08 31.22 19.89
N HIS A 3 18.22 30.99 18.90
CA HIS A 3 17.10 31.86 18.66
C HIS A 3 16.04 31.56 19.73
N LEU A 4 16.01 32.39 20.76
CA LEU A 4 14.98 32.32 21.78
C LEU A 4 13.65 32.73 21.14
N PRO A 5 12.55 31.99 21.39
CA PRO A 5 11.25 32.36 20.92
C PRO A 5 10.85 33.74 21.46
N GLY A 6 10.12 34.53 20.65
CA GLY A 6 9.54 35.79 21.10
C GLY A 6 8.63 35.61 22.32
N GLU A 7 8.32 36.65 23.03
CA GLU A 7 7.52 36.58 24.29
C GLU A 7 6.14 35.96 24.06
N GLU A 8 5.47 36.28 22.95
CA GLU A 8 4.17 35.70 22.55
C GLU A 8 4.27 34.19 22.32
N LEU A 9 5.32 33.72 21.64
CA LEU A 9 5.56 32.31 21.41
C LEU A 9 5.88 31.55 22.71
N LYS A 10 6.61 32.16 23.62
CA LYS A 10 6.86 31.61 24.97
C LYS A 10 5.57 31.47 25.78
N ALA A 11 4.68 32.47 25.70
CA ALA A 11 3.39 32.45 26.37
C ALA A 11 2.52 31.31 25.80
N SER A 12 2.46 31.16 24.48
CA SER A 12 1.74 30.06 23.80
C SER A 12 2.26 28.69 24.21
N ILE A 13 3.57 28.49 24.26
CA ILE A 13 4.20 27.23 24.72
C ILE A 13 3.85 26.93 26.19
N ALA A 14 3.75 27.94 27.03
CA ALA A 14 3.41 27.77 28.45
C ALA A 14 1.97 27.22 28.63
N LEU A 15 1.06 27.59 27.76
CA LEU A 15 -0.35 27.16 27.78
C LEU A 15 -0.57 25.71 27.28
N ILE A 16 0.41 25.11 26.60
CA ILE A 16 0.29 23.76 26.07
C ILE A 16 0.14 22.76 27.23
N PRO A 17 -0.89 21.93 27.24
CA PRO A 17 -1.07 20.92 28.27
C PRO A 17 -0.14 19.71 28.07
N ASN A 18 0.09 18.96 29.13
CA ASN A 18 0.91 17.75 29.07
C ASN A 18 0.07 16.50 28.76
N LYS A 19 -0.74 16.59 27.69
CA LYS A 19 -1.66 15.55 27.20
C LYS A 19 -1.24 15.07 25.80
N PRO A 20 -1.76 13.91 25.32
CA PRO A 20 -1.62 13.50 23.94
C PRO A 20 -2.27 14.51 22.99
N GLY A 21 -1.69 14.67 21.81
CA GLY A 21 -2.26 15.55 20.79
C GLY A 21 -1.33 15.82 19.64
N VAL A 22 -1.75 16.77 18.80
CA VAL A 22 -1.04 17.25 17.62
C VAL A 22 -0.70 18.73 17.79
N TYR A 23 0.46 19.14 17.31
CA TYR A 23 0.90 20.52 17.26
C TYR A 23 1.27 20.92 15.84
N GLU A 24 1.01 22.18 15.52
CA GLU A 24 1.24 22.78 14.22
C GLU A 24 2.10 24.03 14.38
N PHE A 25 3.17 24.13 13.61
CA PHE A 25 4.04 25.29 13.58
C PHE A 25 3.74 26.16 12.37
N TYR A 26 3.54 27.44 12.59
CA TYR A 26 3.21 28.43 11.56
C TYR A 26 4.33 29.46 11.37
N ASP A 27 4.44 29.98 10.13
CA ASP A 27 5.29 31.13 9.83
C ASP A 27 4.53 32.46 9.99
N ALA A 28 5.23 33.58 9.75
CA ALA A 28 4.66 34.93 9.84
C ALA A 28 3.48 35.18 8.86
N ASN A 29 3.32 34.36 7.84
CA ASN A 29 2.22 34.43 6.88
C ASN A 29 1.07 33.45 7.21
N GLN A 30 1.04 32.91 8.42
CA GLN A 30 0.08 31.90 8.86
C GLN A 30 0.08 30.62 8.00
N LYS A 31 1.23 30.30 7.41
CA LYS A 31 1.40 29.05 6.65
C LYS A 31 1.95 27.97 7.56
N ILE A 32 1.36 26.77 7.51
CA ILE A 32 1.83 25.61 8.25
C ILE A 32 3.21 25.19 7.74
N LEU A 33 4.18 25.21 8.64
CA LEU A 33 5.55 24.77 8.39
C LEU A 33 5.74 23.29 8.67
N TYR A 34 5.16 22.81 9.78
CA TYR A 34 5.33 21.46 10.30
C TYR A 34 4.12 21.05 11.14
N VAL A 35 3.75 19.79 11.06
CA VAL A 35 2.74 19.12 11.90
C VAL A 35 3.41 17.96 12.62
N GLY A 36 3.15 17.78 13.90
CA GLY A 36 3.70 16.66 14.67
C GLY A 36 2.79 16.21 15.81
N LYS A 37 2.82 14.92 16.13
CA LYS A 37 2.12 14.36 17.29
C LYS A 37 3.03 14.28 18.52
N ALA A 38 2.43 14.21 19.70
CA ALA A 38 3.13 13.86 20.92
C ALA A 38 2.21 13.22 21.95
N LYS A 39 2.72 12.25 22.73
CA LYS A 39 2.07 11.71 23.94
C LYS A 39 2.03 12.76 25.06
N LYS A 40 2.99 13.70 25.07
CA LYS A 40 3.11 14.82 26.01
C LYS A 40 3.47 16.07 25.23
N LEU A 41 2.45 16.77 24.70
CA LEU A 41 2.59 17.94 23.83
C LEU A 41 3.56 18.98 24.36
N LYS A 42 3.38 19.42 25.59
CA LYS A 42 4.25 20.46 26.21
C LYS A 42 5.72 20.08 26.16
N LYS A 43 6.06 18.86 26.61
CA LYS A 43 7.45 18.39 26.64
C LYS A 43 8.04 18.31 25.22
N ARG A 44 7.28 17.82 24.25
CA ARG A 44 7.72 17.70 22.85
C ARG A 44 7.96 19.06 22.22
N VAL A 45 7.02 19.98 22.35
CA VAL A 45 7.15 21.32 21.78
C VAL A 45 8.30 22.07 22.42
N GLN A 46 8.46 22.02 23.74
CA GLN A 46 9.58 22.65 24.42
C GLN A 46 10.94 22.15 23.95
N SER A 47 11.04 20.86 23.57
CA SER A 47 12.32 20.28 23.11
C SER A 47 12.85 20.92 21.84
N TYR A 48 12.01 21.52 21.01
CA TYR A 48 12.46 22.27 19.83
C TYR A 48 13.21 23.56 20.19
N PHE A 49 12.91 24.15 21.33
CA PHE A 49 13.43 25.45 21.72
C PHE A 49 14.51 25.39 22.82
N GLN A 50 14.64 24.26 23.51
CA GLN A 50 15.55 24.11 24.66
C GLN A 50 16.91 23.48 24.31
N LYS A 51 16.99 22.67 23.26
CA LYS A 51 18.22 21.97 22.86
C LYS A 51 18.94 22.72 21.74
N GLU A 52 20.26 22.68 21.77
CA GLU A 52 21.05 23.04 20.60
C GLU A 52 20.70 22.07 19.47
N GLN A 53 20.07 22.59 18.43
CA GLN A 53 19.58 21.77 17.32
C GLN A 53 20.78 21.26 16.52
N SER A 54 20.92 19.95 16.42
CA SER A 54 21.99 19.26 15.68
C SER A 54 21.92 19.50 14.17
N SER A 55 20.71 19.74 13.65
CA SER A 55 20.45 19.90 12.22
C SER A 55 20.32 21.35 11.80
N ALA A 56 21.03 21.75 10.74
CA ALA A 56 20.90 23.08 10.12
C ALA A 56 19.45 23.37 9.69
N ARG A 57 18.72 22.34 9.29
CA ARG A 57 17.34 22.44 8.81
C ARG A 57 16.34 22.63 9.95
N LEU A 58 16.55 21.96 11.08
CA LEU A 58 15.77 22.15 12.29
C LEU A 58 15.99 23.56 12.85
N LYS A 59 17.23 24.05 12.81
CA LYS A 59 17.56 25.46 13.14
C LYS A 59 16.78 26.43 12.25
N LEU A 60 16.65 26.13 10.95
CA LEU A 60 15.88 26.94 10.01
C LEU A 60 14.38 26.88 10.27
N LEU A 61 13.84 25.71 10.62
CA LEU A 61 12.44 25.57 11.03
C LEU A 61 12.16 26.43 12.25
N VAL A 62 12.90 26.18 13.35
CA VAL A 62 12.71 26.89 14.62
C VAL A 62 12.83 28.42 14.45
N LYS A 63 13.74 28.87 13.59
CA LYS A 63 13.90 30.32 13.29
C LYS A 63 12.68 30.93 12.58
N LYS A 64 11.89 30.11 11.86
CA LYS A 64 10.73 30.58 11.10
C LYS A 64 9.41 30.45 11.84
N ILE A 65 9.38 29.73 12.96
CA ILE A 65 8.17 29.58 13.77
C ILE A 65 7.82 30.91 14.40
N THR A 66 6.61 31.38 14.11
CA THR A 66 6.05 32.59 14.71
C THR A 66 4.88 32.30 15.63
N SER A 67 4.10 31.25 15.35
CA SER A 67 2.98 30.82 16.19
C SER A 67 2.85 29.30 16.22
N ILE A 68 2.15 28.82 17.23
CA ILE A 68 1.89 27.39 17.47
C ILE A 68 0.41 27.22 17.75
N GLU A 69 -0.22 26.27 17.07
CA GLU A 69 -1.52 25.75 17.43
C GLU A 69 -1.37 24.30 17.91
N PHE A 70 -2.30 23.86 18.73
CA PHE A 70 -2.32 22.47 19.19
C PHE A 70 -3.73 21.99 19.42
N THR A 71 -3.95 20.70 19.16
CA THR A 71 -5.20 19.98 19.43
C THR A 71 -4.92 18.83 20.37
N THR A 72 -5.59 18.80 21.52
CA THR A 72 -5.51 17.66 22.46
C THR A 72 -6.51 16.59 22.06
N VAL A 73 -6.13 15.33 22.27
CA VAL A 73 -6.97 14.16 22.01
C VAL A 73 -6.93 13.21 23.22
N GLU A 74 -7.83 12.23 23.24
CA GLU A 74 -7.94 11.30 24.35
C GLU A 74 -6.87 10.20 24.31
N SER A 75 -6.36 9.84 23.11
CA SER A 75 -5.43 8.74 22.93
C SER A 75 -4.30 9.09 21.95
N ASP A 76 -3.19 8.33 22.04
CA ASP A 76 -2.10 8.42 21.08
C ASP A 76 -2.53 7.95 19.68
N GLN A 77 -3.50 7.04 19.59
CA GLN A 77 -4.09 6.61 18.31
C GLN A 77 -4.83 7.75 17.62
N GLU A 78 -5.62 8.50 18.35
CA GLU A 78 -6.30 9.69 17.80
C GLU A 78 -5.31 10.77 17.38
N ALA A 79 -4.24 11.01 18.19
CA ALA A 79 -3.17 11.93 17.82
C ALA A 79 -2.50 11.52 16.52
N PHE A 80 -2.24 10.23 16.33
CA PHE A 80 -1.64 9.69 15.12
C PHE A 80 -2.54 9.88 13.88
N LEU A 81 -3.84 9.60 14.00
CA LEU A 81 -4.80 9.80 12.91
C LEU A 81 -4.94 11.27 12.54
N LEU A 82 -5.05 12.15 13.55
CA LEU A 82 -5.19 13.59 13.32
C LEU A 82 -3.95 14.16 12.64
N GLU A 83 -2.73 13.83 13.11
CA GLU A 83 -1.49 14.22 12.47
C GLU A 83 -1.41 13.79 11.00
N ASN A 84 -1.76 12.53 10.72
CA ASN A 84 -1.75 11.99 9.36
C ASN A 84 -2.73 12.75 8.43
N ASN A 85 -3.91 13.09 8.93
CA ASN A 85 -4.91 13.83 8.17
C ASN A 85 -4.41 15.27 7.88
N LEU A 86 -3.89 15.97 8.88
CA LEU A 86 -3.36 17.32 8.72
C LEU A 86 -2.14 17.36 7.77
N ILE A 87 -1.24 16.37 7.85
CA ILE A 87 -0.13 16.27 6.90
C ILE A 87 -0.62 16.04 5.48
N LYS A 88 -1.63 15.18 5.28
CA LYS A 88 -2.21 14.93 3.95
C LYS A 88 -2.90 16.16 3.37
N GLU A 89 -3.65 16.89 4.19
CA GLU A 89 -4.40 18.08 3.78
C GLU A 89 -3.47 19.24 3.44
N HIS A 90 -2.55 19.56 4.34
CA HIS A 90 -1.75 20.79 4.26
C HIS A 90 -0.38 20.61 3.59
N GLN A 91 0.11 19.36 3.42
CA GLN A 91 1.42 19.05 2.83
C GLN A 91 2.55 19.96 3.35
N PRO A 92 2.80 20.04 4.67
CA PRO A 92 3.69 21.05 5.25
C PRO A 92 5.12 20.90 4.73
N LYS A 93 5.79 22.05 4.55
CA LYS A 93 7.12 22.10 3.91
C LYS A 93 8.20 21.30 4.63
N TYR A 94 8.11 21.18 5.94
CA TYR A 94 9.12 20.53 6.79
C TYR A 94 8.77 19.10 7.20
N ASN A 95 7.55 18.61 6.92
CA ASN A 95 7.25 17.20 7.05
C ASN A 95 7.92 16.38 5.94
N ILE A 96 8.20 15.12 6.24
CA ILE A 96 8.82 14.18 5.29
C ILE A 96 7.92 14.02 4.06
N GLN A 97 8.51 14.06 2.88
CA GLN A 97 7.85 13.66 1.64
C GLN A 97 8.59 12.47 1.06
N LEU A 98 7.90 11.34 1.00
CA LEU A 98 8.39 10.18 0.26
C LEU A 98 8.10 10.43 -1.24
N LYS A 99 9.15 10.63 -2.03
CA LYS A 99 9.05 10.75 -3.48
C LYS A 99 9.07 9.38 -4.11
N ASP A 100 8.08 9.13 -4.95
CA ASP A 100 8.08 7.99 -5.84
C ASP A 100 8.77 8.41 -7.15
N ASP A 101 10.09 8.25 -7.22
CA ASP A 101 10.91 8.69 -8.38
C ASP A 101 10.77 7.75 -9.58
N LYS A 102 10.20 6.56 -9.39
CA LYS A 102 10.00 5.57 -10.45
C LYS A 102 8.54 5.27 -10.60
N SER A 103 8.02 5.45 -11.81
CA SER A 103 6.68 5.00 -12.15
C SER A 103 6.66 3.47 -12.23
N TYR A 104 6.34 2.85 -11.10
CA TYR A 104 6.19 1.40 -11.01
C TYR A 104 4.92 0.92 -11.73
N PRO A 105 4.91 -0.30 -12.29
CA PRO A 105 3.73 -0.85 -12.92
C PRO A 105 2.67 -1.28 -11.90
N TYR A 106 1.42 -1.10 -12.30
CA TYR A 106 0.22 -1.61 -11.62
C TYR A 106 -0.49 -2.60 -12.52
N ILE A 107 -1.19 -3.57 -11.93
CA ILE A 107 -2.25 -4.33 -12.61
C ILE A 107 -3.55 -3.58 -12.37
N VAL A 108 -4.34 -3.40 -13.41
CA VAL A 108 -5.61 -2.66 -13.35
C VAL A 108 -6.75 -3.57 -13.76
N ILE A 109 -7.78 -3.63 -12.93
CA ILE A 109 -9.12 -4.07 -13.29
C ILE A 109 -9.91 -2.82 -13.66
N ARG A 110 -10.21 -2.66 -14.95
CA ARG A 110 -10.88 -1.46 -15.46
C ARG A 110 -12.32 -1.40 -15.01
N ASN A 111 -12.76 -0.22 -14.57
CA ASN A 111 -14.18 0.02 -14.27
C ASN A 111 -14.99 0.15 -15.58
N GLU A 112 -15.52 -0.97 -16.05
CA GLU A 112 -16.37 -1.07 -17.23
C GLU A 112 -17.28 -2.31 -17.12
N PRO A 113 -18.40 -2.39 -17.84
CA PRO A 113 -19.38 -3.49 -17.69
C PRO A 113 -18.78 -4.88 -17.82
N ILE A 114 -17.82 -5.08 -18.72
CA ILE A 114 -17.01 -6.29 -18.85
C ILE A 114 -15.55 -5.90 -18.64
N PRO A 115 -15.01 -5.98 -17.40
CA PRO A 115 -13.71 -5.44 -17.04
C PRO A 115 -12.54 -6.01 -17.83
N ARG A 116 -11.58 -5.16 -18.21
CA ARG A 116 -10.29 -5.60 -18.76
C ARG A 116 -9.22 -5.62 -17.68
N LEU A 117 -8.31 -6.57 -17.84
CA LEU A 117 -7.11 -6.66 -17.01
C LEU A 117 -5.87 -6.29 -17.83
N TYR A 118 -5.13 -5.28 -17.38
CA TYR A 118 -3.91 -4.82 -18.07
C TYR A 118 -2.91 -4.16 -17.13
N ILE A 119 -1.71 -3.90 -17.63
CA ILE A 119 -0.62 -3.25 -16.88
C ILE A 119 -0.58 -1.76 -17.25
N THR A 120 -0.47 -0.91 -16.24
CA THR A 120 -0.25 0.54 -16.41
C THR A 120 0.77 1.08 -15.42
N ARG A 121 1.36 2.23 -15.73
CA ARG A 121 2.19 2.99 -14.79
C ARG A 121 1.50 4.27 -14.28
N LYS A 122 0.34 4.60 -14.83
CA LYS A 122 -0.42 5.80 -14.46
C LYS A 122 -1.72 5.37 -13.77
N LYS A 123 -1.99 5.92 -12.61
CA LYS A 123 -3.31 5.84 -11.96
C LYS A 123 -4.21 6.94 -12.51
N VAL A 124 -5.46 6.59 -12.79
CA VAL A 124 -6.52 7.51 -13.19
C VAL A 124 -7.65 7.37 -12.19
N GLN A 125 -8.27 8.45 -11.78
CA GLN A 125 -9.42 8.43 -10.87
C GLN A 125 -10.71 8.22 -11.70
N ASP A 126 -10.93 6.99 -12.14
CA ASP A 126 -12.06 6.59 -12.97
C ASP A 126 -12.85 5.41 -12.39
N GLY A 127 -12.64 5.12 -11.10
CA GLY A 127 -13.27 3.99 -10.42
C GLY A 127 -12.61 2.63 -10.71
N SER A 128 -11.53 2.59 -11.52
CA SER A 128 -10.78 1.34 -11.77
C SER A 128 -9.98 0.93 -10.53
N GLU A 129 -9.86 -0.39 -10.32
CA GLU A 129 -9.08 -0.97 -9.24
C GLU A 129 -7.61 -1.12 -9.65
N TYR A 130 -6.68 -0.70 -8.78
CA TYR A 130 -5.25 -0.71 -9.04
C TYR A 130 -4.52 -1.57 -7.99
N PHE A 131 -3.87 -2.62 -8.44
CA PHE A 131 -3.06 -3.53 -7.62
C PHE A 131 -1.58 -3.26 -7.84
N GLY A 132 -0.81 -3.19 -6.77
CA GLY A 132 0.60 -2.80 -6.79
C GLY A 132 0.82 -1.45 -6.05
N PRO A 133 1.92 -0.72 -6.27
CA PRO A 133 2.90 -0.90 -7.35
C PRO A 133 3.82 -2.12 -7.17
N TYR A 134 4.34 -2.63 -8.29
CA TYR A 134 5.29 -3.74 -8.29
C TYR A 134 6.68 -3.28 -8.73
N THR A 135 7.73 -3.78 -8.11
CA THR A 135 9.12 -3.37 -8.42
C THR A 135 9.64 -3.89 -9.76
N GLY A 136 9.04 -4.94 -10.31
CA GLY A 136 9.51 -5.59 -11.52
C GLY A 136 8.43 -5.92 -12.54
N ILE A 137 8.60 -5.45 -13.78
CA ILE A 137 7.69 -5.72 -14.90
C ILE A 137 7.58 -7.22 -15.23
N LYS A 138 8.65 -8.00 -15.00
CA LYS A 138 8.63 -9.46 -15.23
C LYS A 138 7.64 -10.15 -14.29
N HIS A 139 7.65 -9.78 -13.02
CA HIS A 139 6.73 -10.32 -12.01
C HIS A 139 5.26 -9.96 -12.34
N VAL A 140 5.00 -8.71 -12.68
CA VAL A 140 3.66 -8.25 -13.08
C VAL A 140 3.12 -8.99 -14.30
N ARG A 141 4.00 -9.24 -15.29
CA ARG A 141 3.64 -10.03 -16.48
C ARG A 141 3.32 -11.49 -16.12
N ALA A 142 4.07 -12.09 -15.20
CA ALA A 142 3.80 -13.46 -14.74
C ALA A 142 2.42 -13.55 -14.08
N ILE A 143 2.06 -12.60 -13.21
CA ILE A 143 0.74 -12.53 -12.59
C ILE A 143 -0.37 -12.35 -13.64
N LEU A 144 -0.17 -11.44 -14.60
CA LEU A 144 -1.15 -11.21 -15.66
C LEU A 144 -1.33 -12.42 -16.56
N ASN A 145 -0.25 -13.14 -16.87
CA ASN A 145 -0.32 -14.38 -17.65
C ASN A 145 -1.07 -15.48 -16.87
N LEU A 146 -0.74 -15.67 -15.57
CA LEU A 146 -1.48 -16.59 -14.72
C LEU A 146 -3.00 -16.28 -14.74
N ALA A 147 -3.37 -15.01 -14.55
CA ALA A 147 -4.76 -14.59 -14.56
C ALA A 147 -5.47 -14.96 -15.88
N ARG A 148 -4.79 -14.77 -17.02
CA ARG A 148 -5.32 -15.12 -18.36
C ARG A 148 -5.39 -16.62 -18.63
N GLU A 149 -4.45 -17.38 -18.07
CA GLU A 149 -4.46 -18.84 -18.16
C GLU A 149 -5.54 -19.48 -17.30
N LEU A 150 -5.89 -18.84 -16.17
CA LEU A 150 -6.96 -19.31 -15.29
C LEU A 150 -8.35 -18.96 -15.85
N TYR A 151 -8.47 -17.78 -16.47
CA TYR A 151 -9.73 -17.24 -16.97
C TYR A 151 -9.52 -16.55 -18.32
N PRO A 152 -10.24 -16.97 -19.39
CA PRO A 152 -10.17 -16.32 -20.70
C PRO A 152 -10.75 -14.92 -20.64
N LEU A 153 -9.88 -13.91 -20.54
CA LEU A 153 -10.25 -12.50 -20.38
C LEU A 153 -10.09 -11.73 -21.69
N ARG A 154 -11.04 -10.84 -21.96
CA ARG A 154 -10.92 -9.95 -23.11
C ARG A 154 -9.74 -8.98 -22.99
N THR A 155 -9.10 -8.71 -24.11
CA THR A 155 -8.04 -7.70 -24.26
C THR A 155 -8.49 -6.49 -25.09
N CYS A 156 -9.58 -6.63 -25.85
CA CYS A 156 -10.10 -5.61 -26.76
C CYS A 156 -10.63 -4.38 -26.02
N LYS A 157 -10.57 -3.21 -26.69
CA LYS A 157 -11.05 -1.93 -26.16
C LYS A 157 -12.48 -1.58 -26.59
N LEU A 158 -13.25 -2.58 -27.02
CA LEU A 158 -14.63 -2.39 -27.42
C LEU A 158 -15.49 -1.95 -26.22
N ASP A 159 -16.46 -1.09 -26.46
CA ASP A 159 -17.45 -0.74 -25.47
C ASP A 159 -18.51 -1.85 -25.40
N LEU A 160 -18.42 -2.66 -24.36
CA LEU A 160 -19.32 -3.79 -24.12
C LEU A 160 -20.43 -3.42 -23.13
N SER A 161 -21.07 -2.27 -23.35
CA SER A 161 -22.32 -1.94 -22.66
C SER A 161 -23.41 -2.95 -23.07
N PRO A 162 -24.35 -3.28 -22.15
CA PRO A 162 -25.42 -4.24 -22.43
C PRO A 162 -26.18 -3.95 -23.74
N ASP A 163 -26.46 -2.67 -24.01
CA ASP A 163 -27.16 -2.24 -25.21
C ASP A 163 -26.40 -2.62 -26.49
N LYS A 164 -25.08 -2.46 -26.51
CA LYS A 164 -24.25 -2.79 -27.69
C LYS A 164 -24.09 -4.30 -27.91
N ILE A 165 -24.08 -5.06 -26.85
CA ILE A 165 -24.09 -6.53 -26.92
C ILE A 165 -25.42 -7.00 -27.46
N ASN A 166 -26.55 -6.51 -26.92
CA ASN A 166 -27.91 -6.88 -27.34
C ASN A 166 -28.18 -6.51 -28.81
N GLN A 167 -27.64 -5.42 -29.30
CA GLN A 167 -27.69 -5.00 -30.70
C GLN A 167 -26.86 -5.89 -31.64
N ARG A 168 -26.12 -6.88 -31.11
CA ARG A 168 -25.20 -7.76 -31.87
C ARG A 168 -24.21 -6.97 -32.73
N LYS A 169 -23.72 -5.85 -32.21
CA LYS A 169 -22.85 -4.90 -32.93
C LYS A 169 -21.48 -5.48 -33.27
N TYR A 170 -21.02 -6.49 -32.53
CA TYR A 170 -19.69 -7.04 -32.65
C TYR A 170 -19.69 -8.46 -33.23
N LYS A 171 -18.56 -8.84 -33.84
CA LYS A 171 -18.27 -10.21 -34.30
C LYS A 171 -17.14 -10.77 -33.45
N VAL A 172 -17.05 -12.10 -33.38
CA VAL A 172 -15.92 -12.81 -32.76
C VAL A 172 -14.62 -12.44 -33.44
N CYS A 173 -13.56 -12.34 -32.66
CA CYS A 173 -12.22 -11.93 -33.11
C CYS A 173 -11.21 -13.08 -32.96
N LEU A 174 -9.96 -12.86 -33.38
CA LEU A 174 -8.90 -13.86 -33.27
C LEU A 174 -8.74 -14.42 -31.86
N GLU A 175 -8.81 -13.56 -30.81
CA GLU A 175 -8.69 -14.01 -29.43
C GLU A 175 -9.72 -15.05 -29.01
N TYR A 176 -10.91 -15.02 -29.60
CA TYR A 176 -11.91 -16.06 -29.41
C TYR A 176 -11.50 -17.38 -30.09
N HIS A 177 -11.02 -17.31 -31.32
CA HIS A 177 -10.66 -18.51 -32.08
C HIS A 177 -9.44 -19.25 -31.51
N ILE A 178 -8.55 -18.52 -30.82
CA ILE A 178 -7.38 -19.12 -30.16
C ILE A 178 -7.63 -19.42 -28.67
N GLY A 179 -8.87 -19.27 -28.18
CA GLY A 179 -9.28 -19.64 -26.81
C GLY A 179 -8.90 -18.65 -25.71
N ASN A 180 -8.34 -17.49 -26.02
CA ASN A 180 -7.96 -16.49 -25.02
C ASN A 180 -9.15 -15.66 -24.51
N CYS A 181 -10.31 -15.74 -25.16
CA CYS A 181 -11.52 -15.00 -24.81
C CYS A 181 -12.75 -15.81 -25.18
N LEU A 182 -13.80 -15.81 -24.36
CA LEU A 182 -15.06 -16.50 -24.62
C LEU A 182 -16.14 -15.61 -25.27
N ALA A 183 -15.69 -14.57 -25.98
CA ALA A 183 -16.55 -13.65 -26.77
C ALA A 183 -17.72 -13.03 -25.98
N PRO A 184 -17.54 -12.39 -24.83
CA PRO A 184 -18.63 -11.70 -24.14
C PRO A 184 -19.22 -10.58 -25.00
N CYS A 185 -18.51 -10.11 -26.02
CA CYS A 185 -18.97 -9.10 -26.99
C CYS A 185 -20.12 -9.55 -27.88
N THR A 186 -20.33 -10.87 -28.04
CA THR A 186 -21.41 -11.49 -28.83
C THR A 186 -22.42 -12.22 -27.97
N GLY A 187 -22.27 -12.20 -26.65
CA GLY A 187 -23.07 -12.98 -25.70
C GLY A 187 -22.61 -14.43 -25.57
N GLY A 188 -21.45 -14.81 -26.10
CA GLY A 188 -20.88 -16.15 -25.96
C GLY A 188 -20.46 -16.52 -24.53
N GLN A 189 -20.26 -15.52 -23.68
CA GLN A 189 -20.06 -15.66 -22.24
C GLN A 189 -21.01 -14.73 -21.51
N SER A 190 -21.67 -15.23 -20.46
CA SER A 190 -22.53 -14.40 -19.62
C SER A 190 -21.71 -13.35 -18.84
N ALA A 191 -22.31 -12.21 -18.55
CA ALA A 191 -21.66 -11.20 -17.71
C ALA A 191 -21.38 -11.76 -16.29
N SER A 192 -22.27 -12.59 -15.76
CA SER A 192 -22.12 -13.23 -14.45
C SER A 192 -20.86 -14.10 -14.40
N ASP A 193 -20.69 -15.02 -15.37
CA ASP A 193 -19.54 -15.93 -15.41
C ASP A 193 -18.23 -15.17 -15.62
N TYR A 194 -18.28 -14.08 -16.42
CA TYR A 194 -17.12 -13.22 -16.61
C TYR A 194 -16.70 -12.53 -15.31
N HIS A 195 -17.67 -11.97 -14.57
CA HIS A 195 -17.42 -11.30 -13.30
C HIS A 195 -16.92 -12.26 -12.21
N GLU A 196 -17.40 -13.50 -12.17
CA GLU A 196 -16.89 -14.54 -11.26
C GLU A 196 -15.37 -14.77 -11.49
N GLY A 197 -14.95 -14.80 -12.76
CA GLY A 197 -13.54 -14.87 -13.12
C GLY A 197 -12.74 -13.65 -12.62
N ILE A 198 -13.27 -12.46 -12.81
CA ILE A 198 -12.67 -11.20 -12.33
C ILE A 198 -12.55 -11.19 -10.79
N ASP A 199 -13.58 -11.64 -10.08
CA ASP A 199 -13.57 -11.70 -8.60
C ASP A 199 -12.52 -12.68 -8.09
N THR A 200 -12.35 -13.81 -8.76
CA THR A 200 -11.29 -14.75 -8.42
C THR A 200 -9.91 -14.16 -8.67
N ILE A 201 -9.72 -13.47 -9.80
CA ILE A 201 -8.46 -12.77 -10.09
C ILE A 201 -8.20 -11.65 -9.07
N ARG A 202 -9.21 -10.89 -8.66
CA ARG A 202 -9.09 -9.88 -7.60
C ARG A 202 -8.53 -10.50 -6.32
N LYS A 203 -9.09 -11.62 -5.87
CA LYS A 203 -8.61 -12.35 -4.68
C LYS A 203 -7.16 -12.82 -4.84
N ILE A 204 -6.76 -13.30 -6.03
CA ILE A 204 -5.36 -13.67 -6.32
C ILE A 204 -4.45 -12.46 -6.19
N LEU A 205 -4.84 -11.30 -6.73
CA LEU A 205 -4.08 -10.05 -6.66
C LEU A 205 -3.98 -9.48 -5.23
N GLU A 206 -4.96 -9.81 -4.38
CA GLU A 206 -4.95 -9.52 -2.94
C GLU A 206 -4.13 -10.52 -2.12
N GLY A 207 -3.64 -11.61 -2.75
CA GLY A 207 -2.89 -12.68 -2.09
C GLY A 207 -3.76 -13.72 -1.38
N LYS A 208 -5.07 -13.70 -1.55
CA LYS A 208 -6.04 -14.65 -0.93
C LYS A 208 -6.18 -15.92 -1.77
N THR A 209 -5.09 -16.67 -1.92
CA THR A 209 -5.03 -17.81 -2.85
C THR A 209 -5.46 -19.13 -2.22
N SER A 210 -5.34 -19.30 -0.90
CA SER A 210 -5.75 -20.51 -0.20
C SER A 210 -7.24 -20.81 -0.37
N ASN A 211 -8.09 -19.83 -0.08
CA ASN A 211 -9.55 -19.98 -0.23
C ASN A 211 -9.98 -20.30 -1.68
N ILE A 212 -9.20 -19.83 -2.66
CA ILE A 212 -9.48 -20.12 -4.08
C ILE A 212 -9.15 -21.58 -4.39
N ILE A 213 -8.01 -22.08 -3.91
CA ILE A 213 -7.60 -23.47 -4.07
C ILE A 213 -8.65 -24.39 -3.44
N ASP A 214 -9.09 -24.09 -2.21
CA ASP A 214 -10.11 -24.88 -1.52
C ASP A 214 -11.43 -24.93 -2.30
N ALA A 215 -11.92 -23.78 -2.77
CA ALA A 215 -13.11 -23.71 -3.60
C ALA A 215 -12.98 -24.47 -4.95
N LEU A 216 -11.78 -24.41 -5.56
CA LEU A 216 -11.52 -25.18 -6.80
C LEU A 216 -11.45 -26.69 -6.54
N ILE A 217 -10.92 -27.11 -5.37
CA ILE A 217 -10.91 -28.52 -4.95
C ILE A 217 -12.34 -29.02 -4.77
N GLU A 218 -13.22 -28.27 -4.11
CA GLU A 218 -14.64 -28.62 -3.96
C GLU A 218 -15.31 -28.78 -5.31
N ARG A 219 -15.17 -27.81 -6.21
CA ARG A 219 -15.74 -27.88 -7.59
C ARG A 219 -15.20 -29.06 -8.40
N ARG A 220 -13.90 -29.35 -8.28
CA ARG A 220 -13.30 -30.52 -8.92
C ARG A 220 -13.95 -31.82 -8.40
N ASN A 221 -14.09 -31.94 -7.08
CA ASN A 221 -14.67 -33.14 -6.47
C ASN A 221 -16.12 -33.30 -6.86
N GLN A 222 -16.91 -32.24 -6.92
CA GLN A 222 -18.28 -32.25 -7.40
C GLN A 222 -18.35 -32.70 -8.87
N ALA A 223 -17.56 -32.10 -9.76
CA ALA A 223 -17.50 -32.50 -11.18
C ALA A 223 -17.10 -33.98 -11.34
N THR A 224 -16.23 -34.50 -10.47
CA THR A 224 -15.86 -35.92 -10.44
C THR A 224 -17.04 -36.81 -10.02
N GLN A 225 -17.83 -36.40 -9.03
CA GLN A 225 -19.03 -37.13 -8.60
C GLN A 225 -20.11 -37.15 -9.71
N GLU A 226 -20.21 -36.05 -10.46
CA GLU A 226 -21.11 -35.92 -11.64
C GLU A 226 -20.56 -36.62 -12.89
N LEU A 227 -19.44 -37.36 -12.80
CA LEU A 227 -18.72 -38.01 -13.88
C LEU A 227 -18.30 -37.08 -15.03
N ASN A 228 -18.20 -35.77 -14.74
CA ASN A 228 -17.72 -34.77 -15.70
C ASN A 228 -16.18 -34.59 -15.56
N PHE A 229 -15.46 -35.58 -16.11
CA PHE A 229 -14.01 -35.64 -15.96
C PHE A 229 -13.27 -34.55 -16.71
N GLU A 230 -13.83 -34.00 -17.78
CA GLU A 230 -13.22 -32.86 -18.50
C GLU A 230 -13.22 -31.61 -17.64
N LEU A 231 -14.35 -31.28 -17.02
CA LEU A 231 -14.48 -30.16 -16.11
C LEU A 231 -13.61 -30.35 -14.85
N ALA A 232 -13.57 -31.57 -14.29
CA ALA A 232 -12.72 -31.89 -13.15
C ALA A 232 -11.22 -31.69 -13.49
N HIS A 233 -10.81 -32.08 -14.69
CA HIS A 233 -9.45 -31.88 -15.18
C HIS A 233 -9.10 -30.39 -15.33
N ASP A 234 -10.03 -29.57 -15.83
CA ASP A 234 -9.84 -28.12 -15.94
C ASP A 234 -9.66 -27.45 -14.57
N TYR A 235 -10.45 -27.85 -13.57
CA TYR A 235 -10.25 -27.38 -12.19
C TYR A 235 -8.89 -27.81 -11.63
N GLN A 236 -8.48 -29.06 -11.88
CA GLN A 236 -7.18 -29.56 -11.45
C GLN A 236 -6.02 -28.75 -12.05
N LYS A 237 -6.08 -28.44 -13.36
CA LYS A 237 -5.09 -27.57 -14.03
C LYS A 237 -5.02 -26.20 -13.39
N LYS A 238 -6.18 -25.59 -13.05
CA LYS A 238 -6.21 -24.28 -12.38
C LYS A 238 -5.53 -24.33 -11.01
N ILE A 239 -5.81 -25.38 -10.22
CA ILE A 239 -5.17 -25.60 -8.90
C ILE A 239 -3.64 -25.69 -9.06
N GLU A 240 -3.16 -26.52 -9.98
CA GLU A 240 -1.72 -26.72 -10.23
C GLU A 240 -1.02 -25.41 -10.61
N LYS A 241 -1.64 -24.62 -11.49
CA LYS A 241 -1.09 -23.31 -11.90
C LYS A 241 -1.01 -22.32 -10.74
N ILE A 242 -2.03 -22.26 -9.87
CA ILE A 242 -2.01 -21.39 -8.70
C ILE A 242 -0.94 -21.87 -7.72
N GLN A 243 -0.84 -23.19 -7.48
CA GLN A 243 0.18 -23.77 -6.62
C GLN A 243 1.60 -23.55 -7.19
N GLU A 244 1.78 -23.68 -8.50
CA GLU A 244 3.06 -23.38 -9.13
C GLU A 244 3.46 -21.91 -8.99
N PHE A 245 2.49 -21.00 -9.10
CA PHE A 245 2.72 -19.58 -8.86
C PHE A 245 3.08 -19.28 -7.40
N ARG A 246 2.50 -20.05 -6.46
CA ARG A 246 2.80 -20.00 -5.02
C ARG A 246 4.11 -20.69 -4.63
N LYS A 247 4.93 -21.18 -5.58
CA LYS A 247 6.18 -21.89 -5.24
C LYS A 247 6.90 -21.23 -4.07
N PRO A 248 7.42 -22.04 -3.09
CA PRO A 248 7.96 -21.53 -1.85
C PRO A 248 8.91 -20.38 -2.10
N SER A 249 8.48 -19.19 -1.74
CA SER A 249 9.37 -18.05 -1.69
C SER A 249 10.22 -18.20 -0.41
N LEU A 250 11.30 -17.45 -0.32
CA LEU A 250 12.07 -17.32 0.91
C LEU A 250 11.15 -17.08 2.13
N VAL A 251 10.02 -16.42 1.91
CA VAL A 251 8.99 -16.07 2.91
C VAL A 251 8.32 -17.29 3.54
N GLU A 252 8.00 -18.34 2.76
CA GLU A 252 7.39 -19.57 3.30
C GLU A 252 8.36 -20.30 4.23
N ASN A 253 9.64 -20.35 3.85
CA ASN A 253 10.69 -20.93 4.70
C ASN A 253 10.89 -20.15 6.00
N LEU A 254 10.49 -18.89 6.05
CA LEU A 254 10.57 -18.02 7.23
C LEU A 254 9.34 -18.16 8.14
N GLY A 255 8.27 -18.85 7.68
CA GLY A 255 7.04 -19.01 8.44
C GLY A 255 6.21 -17.72 8.60
N ILE A 256 6.44 -16.72 7.75
CA ILE A 256 5.72 -15.44 7.81
C ILE A 256 4.48 -15.51 6.93
N GLU A 257 3.33 -15.74 7.52
CA GLU A 257 2.06 -15.83 6.81
C GLU A 257 1.58 -14.44 6.33
N LYS A 258 1.65 -13.43 7.20
CA LYS A 258 1.15 -12.08 6.94
C LYS A 258 2.00 -11.05 7.66
N ALA A 259 2.58 -10.12 6.92
CA ALA A 259 3.31 -8.98 7.49
C ALA A 259 3.45 -7.84 6.47
N ASP A 260 3.67 -6.63 6.97
CA ASP A 260 4.19 -5.52 6.20
C ASP A 260 5.63 -5.23 6.67
N VAL A 261 6.61 -5.40 5.77
CA VAL A 261 8.04 -5.26 6.08
C VAL A 261 8.52 -3.90 5.60
N TYR A 262 9.22 -3.18 6.45
CA TYR A 262 9.84 -1.90 6.14
C TYR A 262 11.33 -1.96 6.41
N GLN A 263 12.12 -1.60 5.41
CA GLN A 263 13.57 -1.52 5.49
C GLN A 263 14.03 -0.12 5.10
N ILE A 264 15.01 0.43 5.82
CA ILE A 264 15.67 1.66 5.42
C ILE A 264 17.01 1.34 4.76
N ILE A 265 17.27 2.00 3.64
CA ILE A 265 18.50 1.85 2.85
C ILE A 265 19.18 3.21 2.79
N HIS A 266 20.32 3.34 3.47
CA HIS A 266 21.13 4.55 3.42
C HIS A 266 22.02 4.53 2.18
N LYS A 267 22.10 5.66 1.49
CA LYS A 267 22.94 5.89 0.32
C LYS A 267 23.71 7.21 0.49
N GLU A 268 24.78 7.39 -0.26
CA GLU A 268 25.59 8.63 -0.24
C GLU A 268 24.74 9.88 -0.49
N ASN A 269 23.70 9.79 -1.33
CA ASN A 269 22.86 10.91 -1.74
C ASN A 269 21.45 10.90 -1.10
N GLY A 270 21.27 10.24 0.04
CA GLY A 270 19.98 10.18 0.75
C GLY A 270 19.59 8.76 1.16
N SER A 271 18.39 8.62 1.69
CA SER A 271 17.87 7.35 2.16
C SER A 271 16.71 6.87 1.26
N ALA A 272 16.46 5.58 1.23
CA ALA A 272 15.30 4.99 0.58
C ALA A 272 14.62 4.02 1.54
N ILE A 273 13.30 3.93 1.46
CA ILE A 273 12.53 2.95 2.22
C ILE A 273 12.01 1.89 1.27
N HIS A 274 12.33 0.65 1.57
CA HIS A 274 11.79 -0.53 0.92
C HIS A 274 10.60 -1.03 1.73
N HIS A 275 9.44 -1.12 1.08
CA HIS A 275 8.22 -1.67 1.65
C HIS A 275 7.81 -2.93 0.91
N ILE A 276 7.59 -4.02 1.66
CA ILE A 276 7.18 -5.32 1.15
C ILE A 276 5.90 -5.73 1.88
N LYS A 277 4.88 -6.19 1.14
CA LYS A 277 3.69 -6.81 1.72
C LYS A 277 3.73 -8.31 1.53
N ILE A 278 3.60 -9.02 2.63
CA ILE A 278 3.51 -10.48 2.67
C ILE A 278 2.07 -10.85 3.02
N ARG A 279 1.47 -11.74 2.23
CA ARG A 279 0.15 -12.31 2.46
C ARG A 279 0.18 -13.77 2.02
N GLU A 280 -0.37 -14.66 2.86
CA GLU A 280 -0.38 -16.10 2.63
C GLU A 280 1.00 -16.63 2.17
N PHE A 281 2.04 -16.32 2.95
CA PHE A 281 3.43 -16.72 2.70
C PHE A 281 4.02 -16.22 1.37
N SER A 282 3.39 -15.27 0.70
CA SER A 282 3.81 -14.74 -0.60
C SER A 282 4.01 -13.24 -0.57
N ILE A 283 5.04 -12.76 -1.30
CA ILE A 283 5.25 -11.32 -1.50
C ILE A 283 4.28 -10.84 -2.58
N ILE A 284 3.25 -10.11 -2.17
CA ILE A 284 2.24 -9.56 -3.10
C ILE A 284 2.56 -8.13 -3.55
N PHE A 285 3.46 -7.47 -2.85
CA PHE A 285 3.81 -6.07 -3.10
C PHE A 285 5.26 -5.81 -2.70
N SER A 286 5.98 -5.03 -3.48
CA SER A 286 7.31 -4.55 -3.12
C SER A 286 7.58 -3.22 -3.81
N THR A 287 8.01 -2.21 -3.06
CA THR A 287 8.35 -0.89 -3.59
C THR A 287 9.50 -0.25 -2.83
N ILE A 288 10.33 0.51 -3.54
CA ILE A 288 11.42 1.29 -2.96
C ILE A 288 11.12 2.76 -3.22
N ASN A 289 11.00 3.54 -2.17
CA ASN A 289 10.72 4.97 -2.24
C ASN A 289 11.91 5.78 -1.75
N GLN A 290 12.36 6.74 -2.53
CA GLN A 290 13.39 7.66 -2.09
C GLN A 290 12.83 8.59 -1.02
N VAL A 291 13.59 8.77 0.04
CA VAL A 291 13.33 9.75 1.08
C VAL A 291 13.99 11.05 0.68
N ILE A 292 13.22 12.12 0.66
CA ILE A 292 13.79 13.46 0.59
C ILE A 292 13.93 13.92 2.03
N PRO A 293 15.14 13.85 2.60
CA PRO A 293 15.36 14.32 3.97
C PRO A 293 15.09 15.82 3.99
N LYS A 294 14.18 16.25 4.83
CA LYS A 294 13.89 17.66 5.01
C LYS A 294 14.42 18.21 6.34
N LEU A 295 14.50 17.36 7.34
CA LEU A 295 15.11 17.61 8.66
C LEU A 295 16.14 16.50 8.94
N HIS A 296 16.93 16.59 10.00
CA HIS A 296 17.66 15.42 10.53
C HIS A 296 16.64 14.54 11.23
N GLU A 297 15.98 13.75 10.42
CA GLU A 297 15.01 12.76 10.86
C GLU A 297 15.81 11.51 11.18
N ASP A 298 15.55 10.93 12.33
CA ASP A 298 16.07 9.62 12.66
C ASP A 298 15.33 8.52 11.88
N ASP A 299 15.89 7.33 11.88
CA ASP A 299 15.34 6.20 11.16
C ASP A 299 13.92 5.83 11.63
N GLU A 300 13.61 6.07 12.92
CA GLU A 300 12.28 5.85 13.48
C GLU A 300 11.24 6.76 12.80
N GLU A 301 11.53 8.03 12.69
CA GLU A 301 10.61 9.01 12.09
C GLU A 301 10.43 8.75 10.59
N LEU A 302 11.49 8.33 9.87
CA LEU A 302 11.44 7.93 8.48
C LEU A 302 10.55 6.69 8.26
N LEU A 303 10.71 5.67 9.08
CA LEU A 303 9.94 4.43 9.01
C LEU A 303 8.48 4.64 9.40
N LEU A 304 8.19 5.41 10.45
CA LEU A 304 6.84 5.75 10.85
C LEU A 304 6.07 6.49 9.75
N GLN A 305 6.73 7.41 9.05
CA GLN A 305 6.13 8.10 7.89
C GLN A 305 5.82 7.13 6.74
N ALA A 306 6.69 6.16 6.48
CA ALA A 306 6.44 5.14 5.48
C ALA A 306 5.25 4.26 5.88
N VAL A 307 5.19 3.80 7.12
CA VAL A 307 4.07 3.03 7.66
C VAL A 307 2.76 3.81 7.50
N ARG A 308 2.73 5.09 7.87
CA ARG A 308 1.56 5.96 7.66
C ARG A 308 1.13 6.03 6.20
N LYS A 309 2.08 6.23 5.29
CA LYS A 309 1.78 6.38 3.86
C LYS A 309 1.22 5.11 3.24
N PHE A 310 1.75 3.95 3.60
CA PHE A 310 1.46 2.69 2.90
C PHE A 310 0.43 1.81 3.60
N THR A 311 0.31 1.92 4.92
CA THR A 311 -0.57 1.05 5.71
C THR A 311 -1.93 1.68 5.99
N MET A 312 -1.99 3.01 6.16
CA MET A 312 -3.23 3.70 6.55
C MET A 312 -4.07 4.20 5.37
N VAL A 313 -3.86 3.67 4.19
CA VAL A 313 -4.63 4.07 2.98
C VAL A 313 -5.99 3.37 2.91
N GLN A 314 -6.20 2.27 3.63
CA GLN A 314 -7.44 1.48 3.63
C GLN A 314 -8.12 1.55 5.01
N PRO A 315 -9.33 2.11 5.13
CA PRO A 315 -9.93 2.46 6.42
C PRO A 315 -10.50 1.29 7.24
N LEU A 316 -10.55 0.05 6.77
CA LEU A 316 -11.33 -1.05 7.38
C LEU A 316 -10.60 -2.40 7.50
N GLU A 317 -9.33 -2.52 7.12
CA GLU A 317 -8.61 -3.78 7.29
C GLU A 317 -7.78 -3.78 8.57
N VAL A 318 -7.77 -4.92 9.26
CA VAL A 318 -6.84 -5.17 10.37
C VAL A 318 -5.41 -5.06 9.81
N ILE A 319 -4.66 -4.09 10.32
CA ILE A 319 -3.28 -3.88 9.92
C ILE A 319 -2.45 -5.09 10.38
N PRO A 320 -1.72 -5.74 9.46
CA PRO A 320 -0.88 -6.88 9.81
C PRO A 320 0.31 -6.45 10.67
N PRO A 321 1.00 -7.41 11.32
CA PRO A 321 2.26 -7.14 12.00
C PRO A 321 3.24 -6.41 11.08
N ILE A 322 3.95 -5.45 11.65
CA ILE A 322 4.99 -4.68 10.97
C ILE A 322 6.34 -5.27 11.35
N ILE A 323 7.17 -5.58 10.36
CA ILE A 323 8.57 -5.97 10.57
C ILE A 323 9.45 -4.77 10.19
N ALA A 324 10.26 -4.30 11.12
CA ALA A 324 11.14 -3.15 10.93
C ALA A 324 12.49 -3.36 11.62
N PRO A 325 13.59 -2.70 11.18
CA PRO A 325 14.92 -2.85 11.79
C PRO A 325 15.03 -2.27 13.19
N ILE A 326 14.07 -1.43 13.59
CA ILE A 326 14.00 -0.77 14.89
C ILE A 326 12.56 -0.81 15.40
N ASP A 327 12.40 -0.67 16.71
CA ASP A 327 11.08 -0.54 17.33
C ASP A 327 10.42 0.78 16.91
N LEU A 328 9.13 0.73 16.60
CA LEU A 328 8.35 1.86 16.14
C LEU A 328 7.15 2.07 17.06
N ASP A 329 6.96 3.30 17.53
CA ASP A 329 5.76 3.67 18.28
C ASP A 329 4.53 3.74 17.36
N PHE A 330 4.04 2.55 16.96
CA PHE A 330 2.89 2.39 16.06
C PHE A 330 1.72 1.73 16.79
N PRO A 331 0.62 2.46 17.04
CA PRO A 331 -0.44 2.00 17.97
C PRO A 331 -1.46 1.04 17.34
N PHE A 332 -1.38 0.74 16.02
CA PHE A 332 -2.43 0.00 15.31
C PHE A 332 -2.06 -1.44 14.97
N ALA A 333 -0.80 -1.81 15.11
CA ALA A 333 -0.33 -3.18 14.88
C ALA A 333 0.95 -3.44 15.68
N PRO A 334 1.24 -4.70 16.03
CA PRO A 334 2.49 -5.06 16.66
C PRO A 334 3.67 -4.78 15.70
N VAL A 335 4.74 -4.24 16.25
CA VAL A 335 6.02 -4.07 15.57
C VAL A 335 6.95 -5.17 16.01
N ILE A 336 7.56 -5.87 15.06
CA ILE A 336 8.50 -6.96 15.27
C ILE A 336 9.87 -6.48 14.80
N VAL A 337 10.81 -6.43 15.73
CA VAL A 337 12.22 -6.15 15.43
C VAL A 337 12.97 -7.49 15.43
N PRO A 338 13.43 -7.98 14.27
CA PRO A 338 14.12 -9.27 14.20
C PRO A 338 15.46 -9.21 14.92
N GLU A 339 15.75 -10.25 15.73
CA GLU A 339 17.08 -10.43 16.30
C GLU A 339 18.10 -10.90 15.24
N ARG A 340 19.39 -10.63 15.50
CA ARG A 340 20.48 -11.02 14.61
C ARG A 340 20.54 -12.56 14.51
N GLY A 341 20.32 -13.11 13.31
CA GLY A 341 20.28 -14.56 13.08
C GLY A 341 18.88 -15.17 13.04
N GLU A 342 17.82 -14.42 13.37
CA GLU A 342 16.46 -14.86 13.15
C GLU A 342 16.10 -14.88 11.65
N LYS A 343 15.21 -15.82 11.30
CA LYS A 343 14.75 -15.96 9.90
C LYS A 343 14.11 -14.67 9.33
N THR A 344 13.44 -13.91 10.18
CA THR A 344 12.83 -12.62 9.81
C THR A 344 13.86 -11.56 9.44
N GLY A 345 15.10 -11.65 9.93
CA GLY A 345 16.19 -10.73 9.61
C GLY A 345 16.67 -10.77 8.15
N TYR A 346 16.28 -11.79 7.36
CA TYR A 346 16.60 -11.86 5.93
C TYR A 346 15.91 -10.76 5.08
N PHE A 347 14.91 -10.07 5.65
CA PHE A 347 14.22 -8.94 4.99
C PHE A 347 14.78 -7.59 5.37
N LEU A 348 15.70 -7.52 6.32
CA LEU A 348 16.33 -6.31 6.84
C LEU A 348 17.82 -6.28 6.56
#